data_c49221c9fc979b9dfc4346198f7947fe
#
_entry.id   c49221c9fc979b9dfc4346198f7947fe
#
_cell.length_a   1.000
_cell.length_b   1.000
_cell.length_c   1.000
_cell.angle_alpha   90.00
_cell.angle_beta   90.00
_cell.angle_gamma   90.00
#
_symmetry.space_group_name_H-M   'P 1'
#
loop_
_entity.id
_entity.type
_entity.pdbx_description
1 polymer ?
#
loop_
_entity_poly.entity_id
_entity_poly.type
_entity_poly.pdbx_seq_one_letter_code
_entity_poly.pdbx_strand_id
1 'polypeptide(L)'
;MSLVVLDTDVASFSLRNRLPDRLRAALAGHTMCITFVTVGELMKWRVLRGWGPSRTGELASWRQHVGVLAYDEAVAEKWGQLQARAQRRGRPRPQNDTWIAACCLVDDLPLATLNIKDFADFAEYEGLTLIGGQEP
;
A
#
# COMPACT_ATOMS: atom_id res chain seq x y z
N MET A 1 10.85 16.00 3.74
CA MET A 1 10.94 14.63 3.23
C MET A 1 9.54 14.08 3.02
N SER A 2 9.26 13.58 1.83
CA SER A 2 7.90 13.15 1.52
C SER A 2 7.70 11.68 1.85
N LEU A 3 6.51 11.38 2.38
CA LEU A 3 6.10 10.01 2.65
C LEU A 3 5.49 9.39 1.41
N VAL A 4 5.69 8.10 1.24
CA VAL A 4 5.03 7.29 0.23
C VAL A 4 4.51 6.01 0.89
N VAL A 5 3.28 5.64 0.57
CA VAL A 5 2.67 4.42 1.08
C VAL A 5 2.97 3.29 0.11
N LEU A 6 3.42 2.15 0.61
CA LEU A 6 3.64 0.96 -0.21
C LEU A 6 2.40 0.07 -0.11
N ASP A 7 1.91 -0.44 -1.25
CA ASP A 7 0.91 -1.50 -1.18
C ASP A 7 1.60 -2.80 -0.71
N THR A 8 0.82 -3.85 -0.50
CA THR A 8 1.36 -5.05 0.13
C THR A 8 2.40 -5.75 -0.74
N ASP A 9 2.20 -5.79 -2.06
CA ASP A 9 3.18 -6.43 -2.96
C ASP A 9 4.49 -5.64 -2.99
N VAL A 10 4.42 -4.31 -3.09
CA VAL A 10 5.62 -3.47 -3.05
C VAL A 10 6.32 -3.61 -1.70
N ALA A 11 5.58 -3.63 -0.61
CA ALA A 11 6.12 -3.86 0.72
C ALA A 11 6.87 -5.19 0.80
N SER A 12 6.29 -6.25 0.25
CA SER A 12 6.92 -7.55 0.21
C SER A 12 8.23 -7.56 -0.58
N PHE A 13 8.26 -6.90 -1.74
CA PHE A 13 9.50 -6.77 -2.52
C PHE A 13 10.55 -5.93 -1.78
N SER A 14 10.13 -4.84 -1.15
CA SER A 14 11.02 -3.98 -0.37
C SER A 14 11.67 -4.76 0.78
N LEU A 15 10.86 -5.49 1.53
CA LEU A 15 11.30 -6.32 2.64
C LEU A 15 12.35 -7.34 2.21
N ARG A 16 12.24 -7.90 0.99
CA ARG A 16 13.17 -8.88 0.46
C ARG A 16 14.31 -8.26 -0.35
N ASN A 17 14.39 -6.93 -0.37
CA ASN A 17 15.36 -6.19 -1.15
C ASN A 17 15.32 -6.56 -2.64
N ARG A 18 14.11 -6.69 -3.18
CA ARG A 18 13.85 -7.11 -4.56
C ARG A 18 12.95 -6.15 -5.34
N LEU A 19 12.95 -4.88 -4.96
CA LEU A 19 12.19 -3.88 -5.72
C LEU A 19 12.74 -3.81 -7.14
N PRO A 20 11.85 -3.76 -8.16
CA PRO A 20 12.29 -3.47 -9.52
C PRO A 20 13.08 -2.17 -9.57
N ASP A 21 14.11 -2.11 -10.40
CA ASP A 21 15.03 -0.96 -10.45
C ASP A 21 14.30 0.36 -10.66
N ARG A 22 13.32 0.37 -11.55
CA ARG A 22 12.56 1.57 -11.89
C ARG A 22 11.77 2.07 -10.67
N LEU A 23 11.14 1.16 -9.96
CA LEU A 23 10.37 1.53 -8.76
C LEU A 23 11.30 1.98 -7.64
N ARG A 24 12.43 1.30 -7.46
CA ARG A 24 13.42 1.70 -6.47
C ARG A 24 13.92 3.11 -6.74
N ALA A 25 14.17 3.44 -8.01
CA ALA A 25 14.58 4.78 -8.41
C ALA A 25 13.49 5.81 -8.12
N ALA A 26 12.24 5.48 -8.39
CA ALA A 26 11.10 6.37 -8.13
C ALA A 26 10.88 6.62 -6.65
N LEU A 27 11.24 5.65 -5.80
CA LEU A 27 11.08 5.76 -4.35
C LEU A 27 12.30 6.38 -3.65
N ALA A 28 13.38 6.57 -4.36
CA ALA A 28 14.59 7.15 -3.79
C ALA A 28 14.29 8.56 -3.26
N GLY A 29 14.73 8.85 -2.05
CA GLY A 29 14.49 10.14 -1.40
C GLY A 29 13.15 10.25 -0.68
N HIS A 30 12.28 9.24 -0.79
CA HIS A 30 11.02 9.19 -0.04
C HIS A 30 11.18 8.38 1.23
N THR A 31 10.41 8.73 2.25
CA THR A 31 10.27 7.91 3.45
C THR A 31 9.09 6.96 3.21
N MET A 32 9.34 5.66 3.34
CA MET A 32 8.32 4.63 3.08
C MET A 32 7.49 4.35 4.31
N CYS A 33 6.19 4.13 4.10
CA CYS A 33 5.29 3.65 5.15
C CYS A 33 4.32 2.64 4.56
N ILE A 34 3.65 1.90 5.44
CA ILE A 34 2.64 0.92 5.06
C ILE A 34 1.37 1.18 5.87
N THR A 35 0.26 0.60 5.44
CA THR A 35 -0.99 0.70 6.20
C THR A 35 -1.12 -0.47 7.16
N PHE A 36 -2.08 -0.34 8.09
CA PHE A 36 -2.43 -1.44 8.99
C PHE A 36 -2.89 -2.68 8.22
N VAL A 37 -3.50 -2.50 7.05
CA VAL A 37 -3.92 -3.62 6.20
C VAL A 37 -2.71 -4.43 5.74
N THR A 38 -1.67 -3.75 5.28
CA THR A 38 -0.44 -4.42 4.84
C THR A 38 0.22 -5.17 5.98
N VAL A 39 0.21 -4.62 7.20
CA VAL A 39 0.69 -5.35 8.37
C VAL A 39 -0.03 -6.68 8.52
N GLY A 40 -1.37 -6.64 8.42
CA GLY A 40 -2.19 -7.85 8.51
C GLY A 40 -1.91 -8.85 7.40
N GLU A 41 -1.79 -8.37 6.17
CA GLU A 41 -1.53 -9.23 5.02
C GLU A 41 -0.15 -9.87 5.08
N LEU A 42 0.87 -9.15 5.51
CA LEU A 42 2.21 -9.72 5.69
C LEU A 42 2.22 -10.79 6.79
N MET A 43 1.50 -10.57 7.89
CA MET A 43 1.37 -11.57 8.95
C MET A 43 0.64 -12.81 8.44
N LYS A 44 -0.43 -12.62 7.66
CA LYS A 44 -1.15 -13.73 7.03
C LYS A 44 -0.21 -14.58 6.17
N TRP A 45 0.61 -13.93 5.34
CA TRP A 45 1.55 -14.65 4.48
C TRP A 45 2.61 -15.39 5.31
N ARG A 46 3.10 -14.76 6.38
CA ARG A 46 4.05 -15.40 7.29
C ARG A 46 3.50 -16.72 7.82
N VAL A 47 2.26 -16.70 8.28
CA VAL A 47 1.62 -17.89 8.86
C VAL A 47 1.34 -18.93 7.77
N LEU A 48 0.68 -18.52 6.68
CA LEU A 48 0.27 -19.46 5.62
C LEU A 48 1.46 -20.09 4.90
N ARG A 49 2.55 -19.34 4.71
CA ARG A 49 3.72 -19.81 3.98
C ARG A 49 4.80 -20.36 4.90
N GLY A 50 4.55 -20.36 6.21
CA GLY A 50 5.48 -20.92 7.19
C GLY A 50 6.86 -20.26 7.16
N TRP A 51 6.91 -18.92 7.21
CA TRP A 51 8.20 -18.22 7.19
C TRP A 51 9.05 -18.65 8.37
N GLY A 52 10.28 -19.09 8.08
CA GLY A 52 11.23 -19.47 9.10
C GLY A 52 11.87 -18.27 9.81
N PRO A 53 12.82 -18.56 10.75
CA PRO A 53 13.44 -17.49 11.55
C PRO A 53 14.13 -16.42 10.74
N SER A 54 14.77 -16.78 9.63
CA SER A 54 15.50 -15.83 8.79
C SER A 54 14.56 -14.79 8.19
N ARG A 55 13.48 -15.23 7.53
CA ARG A 55 12.53 -14.31 6.91
C ARG A 55 11.75 -13.53 7.95
N THR A 56 11.39 -14.14 9.06
CA THR A 56 10.72 -13.47 10.17
C THR A 56 11.60 -12.38 10.75
N GLY A 57 12.91 -12.64 10.86
CA GLY A 57 13.89 -11.66 11.31
C GLY A 57 14.04 -10.50 10.32
N GLU A 58 14.03 -10.79 9.02
CA GLU A 58 14.05 -9.76 7.98
C GLU A 58 12.85 -8.83 8.09
N LEU A 59 11.66 -9.39 8.30
CA LEU A 59 10.45 -8.60 8.50
C LEU A 59 10.56 -7.69 9.70
N ALA A 60 11.01 -8.22 10.84
CA ALA A 60 11.16 -7.43 12.06
C ALA A 60 12.14 -6.27 11.87
N SER A 61 13.27 -6.55 11.22
CA SER A 61 14.29 -5.55 10.93
C SER A 61 13.78 -4.46 10.01
N TRP A 62 13.11 -4.85 8.92
CA TRP A 62 12.55 -3.94 7.94
C TRP A 62 11.47 -3.04 8.59
N ARG A 63 10.62 -3.62 9.47
CA ARG A 63 9.56 -2.89 10.17
C ARG A 63 10.10 -1.77 11.06
N GLN A 64 11.35 -1.85 11.51
CA GLN A 64 11.96 -0.79 12.33
C GLN A 64 12.18 0.50 11.54
N HIS A 65 12.25 0.40 10.21
CA HIS A 65 12.54 1.54 9.33
C HIS A 65 11.33 2.02 8.52
N VAL A 66 10.18 1.39 8.72
CA VAL A 66 8.97 1.67 7.93
C VAL A 66 7.82 2.01 8.89
N GLY A 67 7.26 3.22 8.70
CA GLY A 67 6.13 3.66 9.50
C GLY A 67 4.86 2.91 9.15
N VAL A 68 3.90 2.91 10.06
CA VAL A 68 2.60 2.28 9.85
C VAL A 68 1.50 3.33 10.02
N LEU A 69 0.65 3.46 9.00
CA LEU A 69 -0.56 4.27 9.08
C LEU A 69 -1.64 3.43 9.74
N ALA A 70 -2.05 3.87 10.92
CA ALA A 70 -3.04 3.15 11.70
C ALA A 70 -4.46 3.50 11.23
N TYR A 71 -5.39 2.64 11.58
CA TYR A 71 -6.82 2.90 11.41
C TYR A 71 -7.24 4.05 12.32
N ASP A 72 -8.14 4.90 11.79
CA ASP A 72 -8.88 5.87 12.59
C ASP A 72 -10.27 6.10 11.97
N GLU A 73 -11.08 6.93 12.61
CA GLU A 73 -12.45 7.17 12.18
C GLU A 73 -12.52 7.84 10.80
N ALA A 74 -11.58 8.76 10.52
CA ALA A 74 -11.53 9.43 9.23
C ALA A 74 -11.25 8.44 8.11
N VAL A 75 -10.37 7.47 8.34
CA VAL A 75 -10.08 6.41 7.38
C VAL A 75 -11.32 5.54 7.15
N ALA A 76 -12.04 5.21 8.22
CA ALA A 76 -13.26 4.41 8.10
C ALA A 76 -14.33 5.12 7.26
N GLU A 77 -14.53 6.41 7.50
CA GLU A 77 -15.49 7.20 6.72
C GLU A 77 -15.07 7.27 5.25
N LYS A 78 -13.79 7.50 5.00
CA LYS A 78 -13.27 7.53 3.63
C LYS A 78 -13.49 6.19 2.94
N TRP A 79 -13.21 5.08 3.62
CA TRP A 79 -13.46 3.74 3.09
C TRP A 79 -14.92 3.57 2.65
N GLY A 80 -15.86 3.98 3.51
CA GLY A 80 -17.28 3.89 3.19
C GLY A 80 -17.67 4.71 1.95
N GLN A 81 -17.14 5.94 1.86
CA GLN A 81 -17.37 6.79 0.70
C GLN A 81 -16.82 6.17 -0.58
N LEU A 82 -15.60 5.65 -0.52
CA LEU A 82 -14.93 5.04 -1.68
C LEU A 82 -15.69 3.80 -2.15
N GLN A 83 -16.10 2.94 -1.21
CA GLN A 83 -16.85 1.73 -1.53
C GLN A 83 -18.19 2.06 -2.17
N ALA A 84 -18.92 3.02 -1.60
CA ALA A 84 -20.23 3.40 -2.11
C ALA A 84 -20.11 4.00 -3.53
N ARG A 85 -19.15 4.91 -3.72
CA ARG A 85 -18.99 5.54 -5.04
C ARG A 85 -18.55 4.55 -6.11
N ALA A 86 -17.64 3.62 -5.77
CA ALA A 86 -17.21 2.58 -6.71
C ALA A 86 -18.38 1.68 -7.10
N GLN A 87 -19.21 1.31 -6.14
CA GLN A 87 -20.39 0.49 -6.39
C GLN A 87 -21.37 1.24 -7.31
N ARG A 88 -21.60 2.54 -7.08
CA ARG A 88 -22.47 3.35 -7.94
C ARG A 88 -21.95 3.47 -9.37
N ARG A 89 -20.64 3.46 -9.56
CA ARG A 89 -20.03 3.47 -10.89
C ARG A 89 -20.13 2.10 -11.59
N GLY A 90 -20.65 1.08 -10.90
CA GLY A 90 -20.67 -0.28 -11.43
C GLY A 90 -19.32 -0.97 -11.41
N ARG A 91 -18.38 -0.47 -10.60
CA ARG A 91 -17.02 -1.00 -10.50
C ARG A 91 -16.63 -1.21 -9.04
N PRO A 92 -17.29 -2.14 -8.34
CA PRO A 92 -16.96 -2.38 -6.95
C PRO A 92 -15.48 -2.77 -6.79
N ARG A 93 -14.85 -2.24 -5.75
CA ARG A 93 -13.43 -2.45 -5.50
C ARG A 93 -13.23 -3.43 -4.34
N PRO A 94 -12.14 -4.22 -4.36
CA PRO A 94 -11.82 -5.09 -3.23
C PRO A 94 -11.69 -4.29 -1.94
N GLN A 95 -12.10 -4.89 -0.84
CA GLN A 95 -12.13 -4.20 0.45
C GLN A 95 -10.75 -3.78 0.93
N ASN A 96 -9.76 -4.67 0.81
CA ASN A 96 -8.41 -4.35 1.29
C ASN A 96 -7.75 -3.26 0.46
N ASP A 97 -7.90 -3.28 -0.86
CA ASP A 97 -7.40 -2.22 -1.72
C ASP A 97 -8.05 -0.89 -1.37
N THR A 98 -9.33 -0.91 -1.03
CA THR A 98 -10.06 0.30 -0.64
C THR A 98 -9.54 0.84 0.70
N TRP A 99 -9.22 -0.01 1.67
CA TRP A 99 -8.61 0.44 2.92
C TRP A 99 -7.27 1.11 2.69
N ILE A 100 -6.44 0.53 1.83
CA ILE A 100 -5.14 1.11 1.49
C ILE A 100 -5.34 2.48 0.83
N ALA A 101 -6.24 2.57 -0.14
CA ALA A 101 -6.54 3.83 -0.82
C ALA A 101 -7.09 4.87 0.17
N ALA A 102 -7.95 4.46 1.10
CA ALA A 102 -8.52 5.36 2.11
C ALA A 102 -7.44 5.97 2.99
N CYS A 103 -6.49 5.15 3.46
CA CYS A 103 -5.37 5.66 4.25
C CYS A 103 -4.57 6.71 3.48
N CYS A 104 -4.29 6.45 2.21
CA CYS A 104 -3.55 7.39 1.37
C CYS A 104 -4.30 8.70 1.19
N LEU A 105 -5.60 8.62 0.89
CA LEU A 105 -6.40 9.80 0.57
C LEU A 105 -6.65 10.69 1.79
N VAL A 106 -6.81 10.11 2.97
CA VAL A 106 -7.02 10.90 4.19
C VAL A 106 -5.82 11.77 4.49
N ASP A 107 -4.61 11.25 4.31
CA ASP A 107 -3.37 11.98 4.59
C ASP A 107 -2.75 12.60 3.35
N ASP A 108 -3.42 12.50 2.20
CA ASP A 108 -2.96 13.02 0.91
C ASP A 108 -1.55 12.51 0.55
N LEU A 109 -1.38 11.19 0.66
CA LEU A 109 -0.11 10.52 0.38
C LEU A 109 -0.20 9.71 -0.91
N PRO A 110 0.90 9.64 -1.69
CA PRO A 110 0.93 8.79 -2.87
C PRO A 110 1.06 7.31 -2.49
N LEU A 111 0.57 6.46 -3.37
CA LEU A 111 0.66 5.01 -3.22
C LEU A 111 1.63 4.45 -4.24
N ALA A 112 2.63 3.71 -3.79
CA ALA A 112 3.51 2.94 -4.67
C ALA A 112 2.91 1.55 -4.88
N THR A 113 2.67 1.20 -6.13
CA THR A 113 2.07 -0.08 -6.50
C THR A 113 2.64 -0.58 -7.82
N LEU A 114 2.73 -1.90 -7.94
CA LEU A 114 3.01 -2.56 -9.22
C LEU A 114 1.72 -3.03 -9.89
N ASN A 115 0.59 -2.92 -9.19
CA ASN A 115 -0.73 -3.32 -9.68
C ASN A 115 -1.56 -2.07 -10.00
N ILE A 116 -1.07 -1.27 -10.95
CA ILE A 116 -1.72 -0.01 -11.33
C ILE A 116 -3.21 -0.22 -11.65
N LYS A 117 -3.51 -1.31 -12.34
CA LYS A 117 -4.86 -1.64 -12.76
C LYS A 117 -5.83 -1.74 -11.55
N ASP A 118 -5.35 -2.25 -10.42
CA ASP A 118 -6.18 -2.43 -9.24
C ASP A 118 -6.53 -1.11 -8.55
N PHE A 119 -5.71 -0.08 -8.76
CA PHE A 119 -5.89 1.22 -8.11
C PHE A 119 -6.24 2.35 -9.09
N ALA A 120 -6.33 2.04 -10.39
CA ALA A 120 -6.61 3.04 -11.42
C ALA A 120 -7.93 3.75 -11.21
N ASP A 121 -8.96 3.05 -10.75
CA ASP A 121 -10.27 3.62 -10.48
C ASP A 121 -10.19 4.69 -9.40
N PHE A 122 -9.44 4.44 -8.34
CA PHE A 122 -9.22 5.43 -7.28
C PHE A 122 -8.42 6.62 -7.78
N ALA A 123 -7.46 6.39 -8.67
CA ALA A 123 -6.67 7.48 -9.24
C ALA A 123 -7.54 8.38 -10.13
N GLU A 124 -8.36 7.77 -10.97
CA GLU A 124 -9.19 8.50 -11.93
C GLU A 124 -10.32 9.29 -11.25
N TYR A 125 -11.00 8.68 -10.29
CA TYR A 125 -12.24 9.25 -9.74
C TYR A 125 -12.08 9.85 -8.36
N GLU A 126 -11.02 9.49 -7.61
CA GLU A 126 -10.88 9.91 -6.22
C GLU A 126 -9.62 10.72 -5.95
N GLY A 127 -8.78 10.91 -6.96
CA GLY A 127 -7.59 11.73 -6.81
C GLY A 127 -6.40 11.05 -6.16
N LEU A 128 -6.38 9.71 -6.12
CA LEU A 128 -5.23 8.97 -5.59
C LEU A 128 -4.03 9.13 -6.53
N THR A 129 -2.89 9.53 -5.98
CA THR A 129 -1.64 9.62 -6.74
C THR A 129 -0.93 8.27 -6.69
N LEU A 130 -0.59 7.74 -7.86
CA LEU A 130 0.09 6.45 -7.98
C LEU A 130 1.54 6.64 -8.40
N ILE A 131 2.43 5.87 -7.78
CA ILE A 131 3.83 5.74 -8.18
C ILE A 131 4.03 4.28 -8.55
N GLY A 132 4.17 3.99 -9.83
CA GLY A 132 4.20 2.61 -10.30
C GLY A 132 5.51 2.18 -10.94
N GLY A 133 6.48 3.06 -11.06
CA GLY A 133 7.71 2.74 -11.79
C GLY A 133 7.46 2.48 -13.26
N GLN A 134 6.41 3.08 -13.83
CA GLN A 134 6.02 2.89 -15.22
C GLN A 134 6.97 3.59 -16.18
N GLU A 135 6.86 3.20 -17.43
CA GLU A 135 7.52 3.95 -18.51
C GLU A 135 7.02 5.39 -18.51
N PRO A 136 7.93 6.34 -18.69
CA PRO A 136 7.52 7.73 -18.84
C PRO A 136 6.67 7.91 -20.09
#